data_0a8e0681c9bfc1211c81d44327712011
#
_entry.id   0a8e0681c9bfc1211c81d44327712011
#
_cell.length_a   1.000
_cell.length_b   1.000
_cell.length_c   1.000
_cell.angle_alpha   90.00
_cell.angle_beta   90.00
_cell.angle_gamma   90.00
#
_symmetry.space_group_name_H-M   'P 1'
#
loop_
_entity.id
_entity.type
_entity.pdbx_description
1 polymer ?
#
loop_
_entity_poly.entity_id
_entity_poly.type
_entity_poly.pdbx_seq_one_letter_code
_entity_poly.pdbx_strand_id
1 'polypeptide(L)'
;MISTIALFIACTEQVKNDNTTTTETTEQLLPKIEEGDVVANVNLTVAEGKRLIAKGIANHPQIKELLKKGTIIITSGTTNTYIAEELANLSAPRGSFVTGHITPQNKGNISEGLPRTSNIIIVDGEISDISPDEAMNNAKKEDVVFKGANLLNYEKKQAATCIGSATGGTMALIQKTEAHVIIPIGLEKETFGDLYAYEKLFSDCPKSITPAPRIWVHSKDSEIFTEIEAIKTIATVNIVPYASGGIAGREGGMSLIVYGKQHEVQKVIDFIASVQGEAPFVE
;
A
#
# COMPACT_ATOMS: atom_id res chain seq x y z
N MET A 1 16.88 77.79 14.88
CA MET A 1 16.10 76.57 14.76
C MET A 1 15.78 76.37 13.32
N ILE A 2 16.57 75.55 12.62
CA ILE A 2 16.42 75.27 11.20
C ILE A 2 16.17 73.76 11.12
N SER A 3 14.97 73.43 10.67
CA SER A 3 14.51 72.02 10.53
C SER A 3 14.95 71.51 9.15
N THR A 4 15.77 70.51 9.14
CA THR A 4 16.23 69.85 7.91
C THR A 4 15.27 68.71 7.58
N ILE A 5 14.54 68.85 6.49
CA ILE A 5 13.70 67.79 5.92
C ILE A 5 14.58 66.93 5.00
N ALA A 6 14.78 65.67 5.35
CA ALA A 6 15.44 64.71 4.50
C ALA A 6 14.44 64.07 3.53
N LEU A 7 14.69 64.26 2.25
CA LEU A 7 13.91 63.70 1.13
C LEU A 7 14.40 62.30 0.86
N PHE A 8 13.58 61.26 1.11
CA PHE A 8 13.85 59.90 0.68
C PHE A 8 13.38 59.73 -0.77
N ILE A 9 14.34 59.60 -1.68
CA ILE A 9 14.06 59.15 -3.05
C ILE A 9 13.99 57.62 -3.01
N ALA A 10 12.80 57.07 -3.23
CA ALA A 10 12.62 55.65 -3.45
C ALA A 10 12.92 55.32 -4.91
N CYS A 11 14.01 54.59 -5.16
CA CYS A 11 14.23 53.93 -6.44
C CYS A 11 13.29 52.71 -6.53
N THR A 12 12.30 52.80 -7.39
CA THR A 12 11.53 51.65 -7.85
C THR A 12 12.27 50.97 -8.97
N GLU A 13 13.01 49.90 -8.65
CA GLU A 13 13.45 48.97 -9.67
C GLU A 13 12.24 48.11 -10.11
N GLN A 14 11.85 48.26 -11.36
CA GLN A 14 10.92 47.36 -12.02
C GLN A 14 11.63 46.03 -12.26
N VAL A 15 11.34 45.02 -11.40
CA VAL A 15 11.68 43.65 -11.71
C VAL A 15 10.70 43.15 -12.76
N LYS A 16 11.19 42.99 -13.99
CA LYS A 16 10.47 42.24 -15.03
C LYS A 16 10.40 40.78 -14.59
N ASN A 17 9.25 40.35 -14.09
CA ASN A 17 8.92 38.95 -13.90
C ASN A 17 8.45 38.36 -15.24
N ASP A 18 9.40 37.92 -16.06
CA ASP A 18 9.14 36.97 -17.14
C ASP A 18 9.32 35.53 -16.54
N ASN A 19 8.34 35.07 -15.82
CA ASN A 19 8.17 33.65 -15.50
C ASN A 19 6.69 33.32 -15.63
N THR A 20 6.21 33.21 -16.87
CA THR A 20 5.05 32.43 -17.21
C THR A 20 5.46 30.94 -17.13
N THR A 21 5.63 30.43 -15.92
CA THR A 21 5.55 28.98 -15.71
C THR A 21 4.08 28.64 -15.82
N THR A 22 3.64 28.25 -17.01
CA THR A 22 2.39 27.51 -17.18
C THR A 22 2.53 26.22 -16.40
N THR A 23 2.07 26.22 -15.14
CA THR A 23 1.69 24.99 -14.43
C THR A 23 0.53 24.41 -15.24
N GLU A 24 0.82 23.52 -16.17
CA GLU A 24 -0.17 22.57 -16.66
C GLU A 24 -0.62 21.74 -15.45
N THR A 25 -1.66 22.19 -14.77
CA THR A 25 -2.47 21.37 -13.91
C THR A 25 -3.06 20.31 -14.82
N THR A 26 -2.44 19.14 -14.86
CA THR A 26 -3.06 17.96 -15.45
C THR A 26 -4.27 17.67 -14.56
N GLU A 27 -5.43 18.25 -14.90
CA GLU A 27 -6.70 17.81 -14.34
C GLU A 27 -6.77 16.32 -14.62
N GLN A 28 -6.69 15.52 -13.58
CA GLN A 28 -6.91 14.07 -13.69
C GLN A 28 -8.39 13.88 -14.02
N LEU A 29 -8.70 13.89 -15.31
CA LEU A 29 -10.06 13.72 -15.79
C LEU A 29 -10.54 12.33 -15.37
N LEU A 30 -11.53 12.29 -14.49
CA LEU A 30 -12.20 11.04 -14.16
C LEU A 30 -12.74 10.41 -15.45
N PRO A 31 -12.70 9.09 -15.58
CA PRO A 31 -13.27 8.40 -16.72
C PRO A 31 -14.74 8.82 -16.91
N LYS A 32 -15.13 9.07 -18.16
CA LYS A 32 -16.46 9.56 -18.50
C LYS A 32 -17.51 8.51 -18.15
N ILE A 33 -18.61 8.95 -17.55
CA ILE A 33 -19.80 8.12 -17.37
C ILE A 33 -20.48 7.96 -18.73
N GLU A 34 -20.74 6.71 -19.12
CA GLU A 34 -21.41 6.37 -20.36
C GLU A 34 -22.92 6.15 -20.15
N GLU A 35 -23.70 6.21 -21.22
CA GLU A 35 -25.13 5.88 -21.17
C GLU A 35 -25.33 4.42 -20.71
N GLY A 36 -26.23 4.25 -19.74
CA GLY A 36 -26.51 2.94 -19.13
C GLY A 36 -25.52 2.50 -18.05
N ASP A 37 -24.57 3.35 -17.67
CA ASP A 37 -23.75 3.10 -16.50
C ASP A 37 -24.54 3.33 -15.21
N VAL A 38 -24.21 2.55 -14.20
CA VAL A 38 -24.73 2.68 -12.84
C VAL A 38 -23.60 3.02 -11.88
N VAL A 39 -23.95 3.62 -10.75
CA VAL A 39 -23.01 4.02 -9.70
C VAL A 39 -23.34 3.30 -8.41
N ALA A 40 -22.32 2.80 -7.73
CA ALA A 40 -22.41 2.25 -6.38
C ALA A 40 -21.43 2.94 -5.44
N ASN A 41 -21.84 3.11 -4.18
CA ASN A 41 -20.98 3.53 -3.08
C ASN A 41 -20.58 2.30 -2.26
N VAL A 42 -19.28 2.11 -2.09
CA VAL A 42 -18.67 1.02 -1.34
C VAL A 42 -17.93 1.58 -0.16
N ASN A 43 -18.17 1.01 1.02
CA ASN A 43 -17.48 1.38 2.25
C ASN A 43 -16.80 0.14 2.83
N LEU A 44 -15.53 0.29 3.20
CA LEU A 44 -14.69 -0.76 3.76
C LEU A 44 -14.04 -0.29 5.06
N THR A 45 -14.02 -1.14 6.07
CA THR A 45 -13.10 -1.01 7.19
C THR A 45 -11.69 -1.39 6.74
N VAL A 46 -10.69 -1.09 7.55
CA VAL A 46 -9.29 -1.47 7.27
C VAL A 46 -9.14 -3.00 7.16
N ALA A 47 -9.87 -3.77 7.97
CA ALA A 47 -9.83 -5.22 7.93
C ALA A 47 -10.48 -5.78 6.65
N GLU A 48 -11.66 -5.26 6.29
CA GLU A 48 -12.35 -5.62 5.05
C GLU A 48 -11.53 -5.28 3.81
N GLY A 49 -10.84 -4.11 3.78
CA GLY A 49 -9.93 -3.73 2.71
C GLY A 49 -8.78 -4.73 2.54
N LYS A 50 -8.14 -5.14 3.64
CA LYS A 50 -7.07 -6.16 3.60
C LYS A 50 -7.56 -7.51 3.14
N ARG A 51 -8.75 -7.94 3.59
CA ARG A 51 -9.37 -9.19 3.10
C ARG A 51 -9.71 -9.10 1.62
N LEU A 52 -10.22 -7.95 1.16
CA LEU A 52 -10.51 -7.71 -0.25
C LEU A 52 -9.25 -7.82 -1.11
N ILE A 53 -8.14 -7.19 -0.68
CA ILE A 53 -6.83 -7.31 -1.32
C ILE A 53 -6.40 -8.78 -1.42
N ALA A 54 -6.48 -9.54 -0.33
CA ALA A 54 -6.10 -10.94 -0.32
C ALA A 54 -6.93 -11.79 -1.27
N LYS A 55 -8.25 -11.63 -1.29
CA LYS A 55 -9.14 -12.31 -2.24
C LYS A 55 -8.90 -11.87 -3.69
N GLY A 56 -8.60 -10.59 -3.92
CA GLY A 56 -8.19 -10.09 -5.24
C GLY A 56 -6.92 -10.76 -5.72
N ILE A 57 -5.91 -10.88 -4.86
CA ILE A 57 -4.66 -11.60 -5.15
C ILE A 57 -4.94 -13.08 -5.47
N ALA A 58 -5.79 -13.76 -4.72
CA ALA A 58 -6.18 -15.14 -5.02
C ALA A 58 -6.91 -15.27 -6.38
N ASN A 59 -7.54 -14.20 -6.85
CA ASN A 59 -8.17 -14.14 -8.16
C ASN A 59 -7.22 -13.69 -9.29
N HIS A 60 -6.03 -13.18 -8.96
CA HIS A 60 -5.09 -12.66 -9.94
C HIS A 60 -4.61 -13.77 -10.89
N PRO A 61 -4.65 -13.58 -12.23
CA PRO A 61 -4.33 -14.63 -13.20
C PRO A 61 -2.94 -15.23 -13.02
N GLN A 62 -1.91 -14.39 -12.78
CA GLN A 62 -0.54 -14.86 -12.56
C GLN A 62 -0.46 -15.74 -11.30
N ILE A 63 -1.13 -15.35 -10.20
CA ILE A 63 -1.12 -16.12 -8.95
C ILE A 63 -1.78 -17.49 -9.15
N LYS A 64 -2.90 -17.54 -9.88
CA LYS A 64 -3.56 -18.81 -10.25
C LYS A 64 -2.66 -19.75 -11.05
N GLU A 65 -1.84 -19.22 -11.94
CA GLU A 65 -0.87 -20.04 -12.70
C GLU A 65 0.31 -20.48 -11.81
N LEU A 66 0.83 -19.59 -10.94
CA LEU A 66 1.92 -19.94 -10.02
C LEU A 66 1.52 -20.99 -8.99
N LEU A 67 0.26 -21.00 -8.55
CA LEU A 67 -0.27 -22.09 -7.70
C LEU A 67 -0.31 -23.45 -8.41
N LYS A 68 -0.29 -23.48 -9.76
CA LYS A 68 -0.16 -24.74 -10.52
C LYS A 68 1.31 -25.10 -10.75
N LYS A 69 2.14 -24.07 -11.00
CA LYS A 69 3.57 -24.26 -11.29
C LYS A 69 4.32 -22.95 -11.08
N GLY A 70 5.17 -22.88 -10.08
CA GLY A 70 6.01 -21.73 -9.75
C GLY A 70 6.17 -21.52 -8.25
N THR A 71 6.79 -20.42 -7.88
CA THR A 71 7.08 -20.09 -6.50
C THR A 71 6.39 -18.79 -6.08
N ILE A 72 5.71 -18.83 -4.93
CA ILE A 72 5.12 -17.66 -4.28
C ILE A 72 5.75 -17.53 -2.90
N ILE A 73 6.29 -16.34 -2.61
CA ILE A 73 6.89 -16.03 -1.32
C ILE A 73 6.03 -14.98 -0.61
N ILE A 74 5.48 -15.32 0.54
CA ILE A 74 4.66 -14.41 1.34
C ILE A 74 5.48 -13.98 2.55
N THR A 75 5.95 -12.73 2.57
CA THR A 75 6.69 -12.19 3.72
C THR A 75 5.73 -11.83 4.85
N SER A 76 6.20 -11.88 6.09
CA SER A 76 5.39 -11.51 7.25
C SER A 76 4.90 -10.05 7.18
N GLY A 77 3.67 -9.81 7.58
CA GLY A 77 3.03 -8.50 7.58
C GLY A 77 1.52 -8.58 7.79
N THR A 78 0.89 -7.48 8.21
CA THR A 78 -0.54 -7.47 8.52
C THR A 78 -1.42 -7.77 7.30
N THR A 79 -1.21 -7.12 6.16
CA THR A 79 -1.94 -7.42 4.92
C THR A 79 -1.58 -8.82 4.40
N ASN A 80 -0.30 -9.18 4.49
CA ASN A 80 0.19 -10.49 4.05
C ASN A 80 -0.34 -11.66 4.89
N THR A 81 -0.78 -11.42 6.13
CA THR A 81 -1.48 -12.43 6.93
C THR A 81 -2.78 -12.87 6.22
N TYR A 82 -3.58 -11.92 5.73
CA TYR A 82 -4.79 -12.25 4.99
C TYR A 82 -4.50 -13.00 3.68
N ILE A 83 -3.39 -12.65 3.00
CA ILE A 83 -2.94 -13.36 1.79
C ILE A 83 -2.54 -14.80 2.14
N ALA A 84 -1.82 -14.99 3.24
CA ALA A 84 -1.43 -16.32 3.71
C ALA A 84 -2.65 -17.17 4.16
N GLU A 85 -3.67 -16.55 4.74
CA GLU A 85 -4.94 -17.20 5.04
C GLU A 85 -5.66 -17.67 3.76
N GLU A 86 -5.65 -16.87 2.67
CA GLU A 86 -6.31 -17.21 1.40
C GLU A 86 -5.51 -18.22 0.55
N LEU A 87 -4.18 -18.08 0.47
CA LEU A 87 -3.36 -18.90 -0.42
C LEU A 87 -2.73 -20.13 0.23
N ALA A 88 -2.46 -20.08 1.53
CA ALA A 88 -1.76 -21.13 2.26
C ALA A 88 -2.59 -21.72 3.42
N ASN A 89 -3.86 -21.34 3.56
CA ASN A 89 -4.74 -21.76 4.66
C ASN A 89 -4.10 -21.52 6.04
N LEU A 90 -3.38 -20.40 6.21
CA LEU A 90 -2.75 -20.07 7.49
C LEU A 90 -3.80 -19.95 8.59
N SER A 91 -3.70 -20.82 9.60
CA SER A 91 -4.60 -20.85 10.77
C SER A 91 -3.93 -20.35 12.05
N ALA A 92 -2.71 -19.78 11.97
CA ALA A 92 -1.99 -19.24 13.10
C ALA A 92 -2.67 -17.97 13.65
N PRO A 93 -2.56 -17.67 14.96
CA PRO A 93 -3.08 -16.43 15.51
C PRO A 93 -2.56 -15.22 14.74
N ARG A 94 -3.44 -14.27 14.39
CA ARG A 94 -3.01 -13.01 13.79
C ARG A 94 -2.03 -12.33 14.75
N GLY A 95 -1.01 -11.66 14.25
CA GLY A 95 0.09 -11.14 15.06
C GLY A 95 1.29 -12.10 15.14
N SER A 96 1.13 -13.43 15.01
CA SER A 96 2.25 -14.37 14.90
C SER A 96 3.00 -14.24 13.57
N PHE A 97 2.32 -13.81 12.51
CA PHE A 97 2.86 -13.58 11.16
C PHE A 97 3.16 -12.10 10.89
N VAL A 98 3.58 -11.35 11.92
CA VAL A 98 3.91 -9.91 11.81
C VAL A 98 5.25 -9.64 12.46
N THR A 99 6.15 -8.94 11.76
CA THR A 99 7.46 -8.53 12.29
C THR A 99 7.54 -7.07 12.63
N GLY A 100 6.84 -6.21 11.88
CA GLY A 100 6.80 -4.76 12.10
C GLY A 100 5.37 -4.26 12.04
N HIS A 101 5.00 -3.42 12.99
CA HIS A 101 3.68 -2.83 13.09
C HIS A 101 3.75 -1.48 13.79
N ILE A 102 2.76 -0.65 13.55
CA ILE A 102 2.56 0.62 14.25
C ILE A 102 1.30 0.46 15.09
N THR A 103 1.47 0.56 16.41
CA THR A 103 0.37 0.49 17.38
C THR A 103 0.36 1.75 18.24
N PRO A 104 -0.76 2.08 18.91
CA PRO A 104 -0.76 3.09 19.95
C PRO A 104 0.29 2.76 21.03
N GLN A 105 0.93 3.76 21.60
CA GLN A 105 2.03 3.58 22.59
C GLN A 105 1.65 2.70 23.78
N ASN A 106 0.39 2.67 24.16
CA ASN A 106 -0.14 1.91 25.30
C ASN A 106 -0.57 0.47 24.97
N LYS A 107 -0.51 0.06 23.69
CA LYS A 107 -0.94 -1.29 23.27
C LYS A 107 0.17 -2.34 23.32
N GLY A 108 1.44 -1.92 23.39
CA GLY A 108 2.57 -2.85 23.37
C GLY A 108 2.75 -3.56 22.03
N ASN A 109 3.43 -4.69 22.06
CA ASN A 109 3.72 -5.50 20.88
C ASN A 109 2.60 -6.54 20.66
N ILE A 110 1.89 -6.45 19.53
CA ILE A 110 0.80 -7.39 19.19
C ILE A 110 1.27 -8.84 18.97
N SER A 111 2.57 -9.06 18.83
CA SER A 111 3.17 -10.41 18.69
C SER A 111 3.67 -10.96 20.02
N GLU A 112 3.55 -10.23 21.13
CA GLU A 112 4.04 -10.66 22.44
C GLU A 112 3.33 -11.91 22.91
N GLY A 113 4.10 -12.92 23.32
CA GLY A 113 3.57 -14.22 23.78
C GLY A 113 3.04 -15.14 22.67
N LEU A 114 3.04 -14.70 21.41
CA LEU A 114 2.62 -15.55 20.30
C LEU A 114 3.81 -16.31 19.68
N PRO A 115 3.60 -17.56 19.22
CA PRO A 115 4.62 -18.27 18.45
C PRO A 115 4.88 -17.51 17.14
N ARG A 116 6.16 -17.31 16.82
CA ARG A 116 6.53 -16.60 15.59
C ARG A 116 6.40 -17.51 14.37
N THR A 117 5.62 -17.08 13.38
CA THR A 117 5.52 -17.74 12.09
C THR A 117 6.52 -17.13 11.10
N SER A 118 7.30 -17.97 10.43
CA SER A 118 8.24 -17.58 9.37
C SER A 118 7.50 -17.12 8.11
N ASN A 119 8.23 -16.49 7.17
CA ASN A 119 7.70 -16.27 5.83
C ASN A 119 7.23 -17.59 5.22
N ILE A 120 6.13 -17.55 4.46
CA ILE A 120 5.55 -18.73 3.84
C ILE A 120 6.02 -18.82 2.40
N ILE A 121 6.49 -19.99 2.01
CA ILE A 121 6.90 -20.30 0.65
C ILE A 121 5.92 -21.35 0.09
N ILE A 122 5.34 -21.07 -1.06
CA ILE A 122 4.47 -21.99 -1.79
C ILE A 122 5.21 -22.35 -3.08
N VAL A 123 5.40 -23.64 -3.34
CA VAL A 123 5.98 -24.18 -4.56
C VAL A 123 4.95 -25.10 -5.20
N ASP A 124 4.57 -24.82 -6.43
CA ASP A 124 3.59 -25.60 -7.19
C ASP A 124 2.28 -25.85 -6.40
N GLY A 125 1.83 -24.85 -5.65
CA GLY A 125 0.61 -24.88 -4.84
C GLY A 125 0.73 -25.47 -3.43
N GLU A 126 1.89 -26.04 -3.07
CA GLU A 126 2.11 -26.67 -1.76
C GLU A 126 3.07 -25.84 -0.91
N ILE A 127 2.83 -25.80 0.41
CA ILE A 127 3.74 -25.14 1.35
C ILE A 127 5.07 -25.89 1.37
N SER A 128 6.17 -25.17 1.19
CA SER A 128 7.53 -25.69 1.16
C SER A 128 8.31 -25.31 2.40
N ASP A 129 9.15 -26.22 2.89
CA ASP A 129 10.06 -26.01 4.03
C ASP A 129 11.40 -25.34 3.66
N ILE A 130 11.60 -24.93 2.38
CA ILE A 130 12.81 -24.21 1.99
C ILE A 130 12.91 -22.89 2.76
N SER A 131 14.13 -22.48 3.07
CA SER A 131 14.32 -21.24 3.83
C SER A 131 13.91 -20.02 3.00
N PRO A 132 13.41 -18.94 3.64
CA PRO A 132 13.09 -17.70 2.94
C PRO A 132 14.27 -17.11 2.15
N ASP A 133 15.48 -17.21 2.69
CA ASP A 133 16.70 -16.73 2.02
C ASP A 133 16.99 -17.54 0.76
N GLU A 134 16.85 -18.86 0.83
CA GLU A 134 17.02 -19.75 -0.31
C GLU A 134 15.95 -19.49 -1.37
N ALA A 135 14.67 -19.38 -0.97
CA ALA A 135 13.58 -19.06 -1.87
C ALA A 135 13.82 -17.73 -2.60
N MET A 136 14.21 -16.68 -1.87
CA MET A 136 14.47 -15.36 -2.44
C MET A 136 15.66 -15.34 -3.40
N ASN A 137 16.74 -16.10 -3.09
CA ASN A 137 17.93 -16.16 -3.93
C ASN A 137 17.74 -16.99 -5.19
N ASN A 138 16.83 -17.98 -5.16
CA ASN A 138 16.57 -18.89 -6.27
C ASN A 138 15.34 -18.49 -7.09
N ALA A 139 14.59 -17.47 -6.65
CA ALA A 139 13.39 -16.99 -7.32
C ALA A 139 13.70 -16.42 -8.69
N LYS A 140 12.83 -16.71 -9.66
CA LYS A 140 12.89 -16.28 -11.05
C LYS A 140 11.96 -15.11 -11.29
N LYS A 141 12.05 -14.48 -12.45
CA LYS A 141 11.21 -13.33 -12.84
C LYS A 141 9.72 -13.65 -12.90
N GLU A 142 9.40 -14.92 -13.15
CA GLU A 142 8.02 -15.41 -13.20
C GLU A 142 7.43 -15.62 -11.80
N ASP A 143 8.29 -15.89 -10.80
CA ASP A 143 7.89 -16.09 -9.41
C ASP A 143 7.45 -14.78 -8.79
N VAL A 144 6.67 -14.85 -7.71
CA VAL A 144 6.14 -13.67 -7.02
C VAL A 144 6.57 -13.64 -5.57
N VAL A 145 6.94 -12.44 -5.11
CA VAL A 145 7.11 -12.15 -3.69
C VAL A 145 6.14 -11.06 -3.24
N PHE A 146 5.37 -11.34 -2.20
CA PHE A 146 4.52 -10.36 -1.53
C PHE A 146 5.28 -9.65 -0.42
N LYS A 147 5.40 -8.33 -0.53
CA LYS A 147 6.00 -7.48 0.50
C LYS A 147 5.09 -6.32 0.83
N GLY A 148 4.53 -6.32 2.04
CA GLY A 148 3.72 -5.21 2.51
C GLY A 148 4.51 -3.91 2.66
N ALA A 149 3.80 -2.79 2.59
CA ALA A 149 4.31 -1.45 2.82
C ALA A 149 3.38 -0.69 3.78
N ASN A 150 3.83 0.48 4.26
CA ASN A 150 3.06 1.31 5.18
C ASN A 150 3.03 2.80 4.83
N LEU A 151 3.58 3.16 3.67
CA LEU A 151 3.38 4.45 2.99
C LEU A 151 3.00 4.18 1.53
N LEU A 152 2.04 4.94 1.02
CA LEU A 152 1.54 4.87 -0.34
C LEU A 152 1.39 6.29 -0.90
N ASN A 153 1.88 6.52 -2.09
CA ASN A 153 1.40 7.59 -2.97
C ASN A 153 0.90 6.92 -4.24
N TYR A 154 -0.40 6.70 -4.31
CA TYR A 154 -1.02 5.93 -5.39
C TYR A 154 -0.94 6.67 -6.73
N GLU A 155 -1.08 8.00 -6.71
CA GLU A 155 -0.97 8.83 -7.90
C GLU A 155 0.40 8.71 -8.56
N LYS A 156 1.47 8.77 -7.75
CA LYS A 156 2.86 8.63 -8.22
C LYS A 156 3.33 7.20 -8.38
N LYS A 157 2.47 6.21 -8.07
CA LYS A 157 2.83 4.79 -8.05
C LYS A 157 4.08 4.51 -7.20
N GLN A 158 4.10 5.09 -6.00
CA GLN A 158 5.17 4.93 -5.02
C GLN A 158 4.63 4.22 -3.78
N ALA A 159 5.37 3.23 -3.31
CA ALA A 159 5.13 2.60 -2.01
C ALA A 159 6.43 2.50 -1.24
N ALA A 160 6.36 2.63 0.08
CA ALA A 160 7.54 2.54 0.93
C ALA A 160 7.26 1.79 2.22
N THR A 161 8.29 1.18 2.76
CA THR A 161 8.28 0.54 4.08
C THR A 161 9.07 1.38 5.07
N CYS A 162 8.40 1.86 6.12
CA CYS A 162 9.06 2.43 7.29
C CYS A 162 9.46 1.30 8.24
N ILE A 163 10.74 1.22 8.57
CA ILE A 163 11.28 0.18 9.45
C ILE A 163 12.18 0.79 10.52
N GLY A 164 12.12 0.21 11.73
CA GLY A 164 13.01 0.60 12.84
C GLY A 164 14.41 0.00 12.75
N SER A 165 14.64 -1.01 11.89
CA SER A 165 15.94 -1.69 11.77
C SER A 165 16.89 -0.96 10.82
N ALA A 166 18.13 -0.77 11.27
CA ALA A 166 19.19 -0.21 10.44
C ALA A 166 19.62 -1.13 9.28
N THR A 167 19.40 -2.44 9.40
CA THR A 167 19.81 -3.45 8.42
C THR A 167 18.77 -3.68 7.31
N GLY A 168 17.60 -3.03 7.39
CA GLY A 168 16.55 -3.17 6.40
C GLY A 168 15.73 -4.47 6.48
N GLY A 169 16.13 -5.43 7.30
CA GLY A 169 15.40 -6.70 7.42
C GLY A 169 15.17 -7.38 6.06
N THR A 170 13.93 -7.78 5.78
CA THR A 170 13.53 -8.40 4.50
C THR A 170 13.73 -7.48 3.27
N MET A 171 13.83 -6.15 3.46
CA MET A 171 14.07 -5.23 2.33
C MET A 171 15.39 -5.50 1.62
N ALA A 172 16.43 -5.90 2.36
CA ALA A 172 17.72 -6.21 1.76
C ALA A 172 17.67 -7.45 0.83
N LEU A 173 16.77 -8.39 1.11
CA LEU A 173 16.51 -9.56 0.25
C LEU A 173 15.63 -9.17 -0.95
N ILE A 174 14.58 -8.39 -0.71
CA ILE A 174 13.68 -7.89 -1.76
C ILE A 174 14.44 -7.11 -2.85
N GLN A 175 15.44 -6.34 -2.46
CA GLN A 175 16.26 -5.57 -3.41
C GLN A 175 17.17 -6.44 -4.29
N LYS A 176 17.38 -7.70 -3.94
CA LYS A 176 18.30 -8.62 -4.64
C LYS A 176 17.57 -9.72 -5.39
N THR A 177 16.29 -9.98 -5.08
CA THR A 177 15.53 -11.04 -5.74
C THR A 177 15.23 -10.67 -7.19
N GLU A 178 15.19 -11.67 -8.06
CA GLU A 178 14.70 -11.52 -9.44
C GLU A 178 13.18 -11.67 -9.53
N ALA A 179 12.51 -12.17 -8.47
CA ALA A 179 11.07 -12.36 -8.47
C ALA A 179 10.30 -11.04 -8.71
N HIS A 180 9.14 -11.16 -9.31
CA HIS A 180 8.19 -10.06 -9.41
C HIS A 180 7.69 -9.67 -8.01
N VAL A 181 7.92 -8.41 -7.62
CA VAL A 181 7.51 -7.90 -6.31
C VAL A 181 6.13 -7.29 -6.40
N ILE A 182 5.17 -7.88 -5.72
CA ILE A 182 3.83 -7.31 -5.53
C ILE A 182 3.76 -6.71 -4.13
N ILE A 183 3.28 -5.47 -4.04
CA ILE A 183 3.15 -4.71 -2.80
C ILE A 183 1.67 -4.59 -2.44
N PRO A 184 1.12 -5.54 -1.65
CA PRO A 184 -0.24 -5.44 -1.15
C PRO A 184 -0.30 -4.36 -0.07
N ILE A 185 -1.06 -3.31 -0.36
CA ILE A 185 -1.17 -2.14 0.50
C ILE A 185 -2.55 -1.52 0.40
N GLY A 186 -3.18 -1.30 1.56
CA GLY A 186 -4.49 -0.64 1.59
C GLY A 186 -4.38 0.87 1.34
N LEU A 187 -5.40 1.41 0.68
CA LEU A 187 -5.53 2.85 0.39
C LEU A 187 -5.58 3.71 1.68
N GLU A 188 -5.85 3.10 2.84
CA GLU A 188 -5.78 3.78 4.14
C GLU A 188 -4.38 4.31 4.47
N LYS A 189 -3.37 3.89 3.72
CA LYS A 189 -1.97 4.33 3.88
C LYS A 189 -1.54 5.39 2.90
N GLU A 190 -2.50 5.95 2.16
CA GLU A 190 -2.23 7.06 1.24
C GLU A 190 -1.64 8.25 1.99
N THR A 191 -0.58 8.82 1.44
CA THR A 191 0.08 10.01 1.95
C THR A 191 0.38 10.97 0.81
N PHE A 192 0.64 12.22 1.16
CA PHE A 192 0.94 13.27 0.19
C PHE A 192 2.44 13.40 -0.01
N GLY A 193 2.83 13.83 -1.20
CA GLY A 193 4.20 14.14 -1.53
C GLY A 193 4.99 12.95 -2.07
N ASP A 194 6.24 13.22 -2.37
CA ASP A 194 7.16 12.29 -2.99
C ASP A 194 7.84 11.41 -1.94
N LEU A 195 7.67 10.10 -2.01
CA LEU A 195 8.24 9.19 -1.01
C LEU A 195 9.78 9.14 -1.08
N TYR A 196 10.39 9.39 -2.24
CA TYR A 196 11.85 9.53 -2.35
C TYR A 196 12.35 10.79 -1.63
N ALA A 197 11.56 11.88 -1.65
CA ALA A 197 11.89 13.07 -0.87
C ALA A 197 11.82 12.80 0.64
N TYR A 198 10.87 11.98 1.09
CA TYR A 198 10.78 11.56 2.49
C TYR A 198 11.95 10.67 2.89
N GLU A 199 12.30 9.67 2.06
CA GLU A 199 13.48 8.83 2.28
C GLU A 199 14.75 9.68 2.41
N LYS A 200 14.94 10.64 1.50
CA LYS A 200 16.07 11.57 1.54
C LYS A 200 16.07 12.44 2.81
N LEU A 201 14.92 13.00 3.19
CA LEU A 201 14.80 13.82 4.41
C LEU A 201 15.28 13.05 5.65
N PHE A 202 14.86 11.79 5.79
CA PHE A 202 15.27 10.96 6.92
C PHE A 202 16.75 10.55 6.86
N SER A 203 17.31 10.32 5.66
CA SER A 203 18.70 9.96 5.49
C SER A 203 19.66 11.14 5.73
N ASP A 204 19.25 12.34 5.34
CA ASP A 204 20.06 13.55 5.45
C ASP A 204 20.03 14.16 6.87
N CYS A 205 19.03 13.80 7.68
CA CYS A 205 18.89 14.32 9.03
C CYS A 205 19.89 13.64 10.00
N PRO A 206 20.95 14.33 10.48
CA PRO A 206 22.01 13.72 11.25
C PRO A 206 21.61 13.38 12.69
N LYS A 207 20.54 13.98 13.18
CA LYS A 207 20.05 13.79 14.56
C LYS A 207 18.52 13.69 14.58
N SER A 208 18.02 12.68 15.28
CA SER A 208 16.62 12.53 15.61
C SER A 208 16.43 12.68 17.12
N ILE A 209 15.44 13.48 17.52
CA ILE A 209 15.06 13.65 18.94
C ILE A 209 14.28 12.42 19.42
N THR A 210 13.55 11.78 18.52
CA THR A 210 12.86 10.51 18.74
C THR A 210 13.42 9.45 17.82
N PRO A 211 13.29 8.15 18.15
CA PRO A 211 13.70 7.11 17.21
C PRO A 211 12.98 7.30 15.88
N ALA A 212 13.71 7.66 14.83
CA ALA A 212 13.19 7.80 13.49
C ALA A 212 13.32 6.47 12.74
N PRO A 213 12.25 5.95 12.17
CA PRO A 213 12.35 4.78 11.30
C PRO A 213 13.04 5.18 10.00
N ARG A 214 13.71 4.23 9.35
CA ARG A 214 14.16 4.41 7.97
C ARG A 214 13.00 4.20 7.02
N ILE A 215 12.91 5.04 6.01
CA ILE A 215 12.02 4.86 4.88
C ILE A 215 12.80 4.15 3.77
N TRP A 216 12.21 3.11 3.21
CA TRP A 216 12.75 2.36 2.08
C TRP A 216 11.69 2.39 0.98
N VAL A 217 11.92 3.19 -0.04
CA VAL A 217 11.03 3.22 -1.21
C VAL A 217 11.25 1.95 -2.03
N HIS A 218 10.16 1.29 -2.40
CA HIS A 218 10.19 0.11 -3.25
C HIS A 218 10.59 0.47 -4.68
N SER A 219 11.14 -0.51 -5.41
CA SER A 219 11.46 -0.34 -6.84
C SER A 219 10.23 0.11 -7.62
N LYS A 220 10.46 0.94 -8.65
CA LYS A 220 9.41 1.36 -9.59
C LYS A 220 8.85 0.19 -10.42
N ASP A 221 9.59 -0.91 -10.52
CA ASP A 221 9.14 -2.12 -11.21
C ASP A 221 8.25 -3.00 -10.33
N SER A 222 8.08 -2.63 -9.05
CA SER A 222 7.17 -3.35 -8.15
C SER A 222 5.72 -2.99 -8.46
N GLU A 223 4.86 -4.00 -8.41
CA GLU A 223 3.41 -3.83 -8.61
C GLU A 223 2.74 -3.40 -7.31
N ILE A 224 2.08 -2.26 -7.31
CA ILE A 224 1.23 -1.82 -6.19
C ILE A 224 -0.14 -2.46 -6.35
N PHE A 225 -0.58 -3.18 -5.31
CA PHE A 225 -1.85 -3.89 -5.31
C PHE A 225 -2.72 -3.44 -4.13
N THR A 226 -3.74 -2.65 -4.45
CA THR A 226 -4.67 -2.06 -3.49
C THR A 226 -6.07 -2.68 -3.63
N GLU A 227 -7.05 -2.11 -2.93
CA GLU A 227 -8.47 -2.43 -3.12
C GLU A 227 -8.93 -2.19 -4.57
N ILE A 228 -8.31 -1.23 -5.26
CA ILE A 228 -8.60 -0.92 -6.67
C ILE A 228 -8.21 -2.09 -7.56
N GLU A 229 -6.95 -2.56 -7.44
CA GLU A 229 -6.46 -3.70 -8.19
C GLU A 229 -7.26 -4.96 -7.85
N ALA A 230 -7.59 -5.16 -6.57
CA ALA A 230 -8.40 -6.29 -6.13
C ALA A 230 -9.76 -6.34 -6.82
N ILE A 231 -10.49 -5.23 -6.88
CA ILE A 231 -11.77 -5.14 -7.58
C ILE A 231 -11.58 -5.41 -9.09
N LYS A 232 -10.53 -4.88 -9.69
CA LYS A 232 -10.24 -5.08 -11.13
C LYS A 232 -9.93 -6.52 -11.51
N THR A 233 -9.59 -7.39 -10.55
CA THR A 233 -9.42 -8.83 -10.85
C THR A 233 -10.73 -9.54 -11.18
N ILE A 234 -11.89 -8.97 -10.81
CA ILE A 234 -13.20 -9.60 -10.92
C ILE A 234 -14.19 -8.83 -11.80
N ALA A 235 -13.97 -7.55 -12.03
CA ALA A 235 -14.90 -6.70 -12.76
C ALA A 235 -14.21 -5.61 -13.58
N THR A 236 -14.82 -5.25 -14.69
CA THR A 236 -14.39 -4.12 -15.53
C THR A 236 -15.20 -2.89 -15.16
N VAL A 237 -14.69 -2.10 -14.20
CA VAL A 237 -15.36 -0.92 -13.65
C VAL A 237 -14.36 0.22 -13.46
N ASN A 238 -14.91 1.44 -13.34
CA ASN A 238 -14.15 2.60 -12.87
C ASN A 238 -14.31 2.71 -11.35
N ILE A 239 -13.21 3.06 -10.67
CA ILE A 239 -13.14 3.13 -9.22
C ILE A 239 -12.50 4.43 -8.82
N VAL A 240 -13.15 5.18 -7.93
CA VAL A 240 -12.65 6.45 -7.40
C VAL A 240 -12.67 6.41 -5.88
N PRO A 241 -11.51 6.38 -5.21
CA PRO A 241 -11.44 6.66 -3.78
C PRO A 241 -11.84 8.10 -3.52
N TYR A 242 -12.84 8.34 -2.66
CA TYR A 242 -13.34 9.70 -2.46
C TYR A 242 -13.35 10.14 -0.99
N ALA A 243 -13.29 9.20 -0.06
CA ALA A 243 -13.25 9.52 1.37
C ALA A 243 -12.53 8.41 2.16
N SER A 244 -11.97 8.80 3.30
CA SER A 244 -11.34 7.88 4.25
C SER A 244 -11.73 8.26 5.68
N GLY A 245 -11.49 7.35 6.63
CA GLY A 245 -11.79 7.53 8.04
C GLY A 245 -13.15 6.97 8.44
N GLY A 246 -13.62 7.36 9.59
CA GLY A 246 -14.86 6.88 10.19
C GLY A 246 -14.75 6.78 11.72
N ILE A 247 -15.73 6.20 12.34
CA ILE A 247 -15.81 5.94 13.79
C ILE A 247 -16.32 4.53 14.03
N ALA A 248 -16.24 4.08 15.28
CA ALA A 248 -16.83 2.81 15.74
C ALA A 248 -16.29 1.57 14.96
N GLY A 249 -14.95 1.51 14.80
CA GLY A 249 -14.27 0.42 14.10
C GLY A 249 -14.02 0.69 12.63
N ARG A 250 -14.46 1.86 12.12
CA ARG A 250 -14.20 2.29 10.74
C ARG A 250 -13.04 3.28 10.61
N GLU A 251 -12.32 3.55 11.69
CA GLU A 251 -11.15 4.43 11.69
C GLU A 251 -10.11 3.94 10.66
N GLY A 252 -9.70 4.81 9.73
CA GLY A 252 -8.84 4.46 8.60
C GLY A 252 -9.56 3.75 7.44
N GLY A 253 -10.87 3.51 7.54
CA GLY A 253 -11.65 2.87 6.48
C GLY A 253 -11.72 3.71 5.21
N MET A 254 -12.01 3.06 4.07
CA MET A 254 -12.07 3.68 2.75
C MET A 254 -13.49 3.69 2.19
N SER A 255 -13.82 4.76 1.47
CA SER A 255 -15.04 4.88 0.68
C SER A 255 -14.69 5.02 -0.79
N LEU A 256 -15.29 4.17 -1.63
CA LEU A 256 -15.05 4.10 -3.05
C LEU A 256 -16.35 4.34 -3.81
N ILE A 257 -16.28 5.15 -4.86
CA ILE A 257 -17.32 5.18 -5.91
C ILE A 257 -16.90 4.16 -6.97
N VAL A 258 -17.82 3.26 -7.31
CA VAL A 258 -17.64 2.26 -8.36
C VAL A 258 -18.71 2.51 -9.40
N TYR A 259 -18.34 2.63 -10.68
CA TYR A 259 -19.29 2.86 -11.74
C TYR A 259 -18.90 2.17 -13.05
N GLY A 260 -19.92 1.87 -13.86
CA GLY A 260 -19.81 1.14 -15.12
C GLY A 260 -21.09 0.38 -15.43
N LYS A 261 -21.00 -0.65 -16.26
CA LYS A 261 -22.17 -1.46 -16.64
C LYS A 261 -22.74 -2.19 -15.42
N GLN A 262 -24.07 -2.23 -15.32
CA GLN A 262 -24.78 -2.76 -14.15
C GLN A 262 -24.29 -4.14 -13.70
N HIS A 263 -24.09 -5.07 -14.63
CA HIS A 263 -23.63 -6.44 -14.29
C HIS A 263 -22.20 -6.48 -13.74
N GLU A 264 -21.32 -5.55 -14.16
CA GLU A 264 -19.97 -5.42 -13.63
C GLU A 264 -19.98 -4.79 -12.24
N VAL A 265 -20.77 -3.74 -12.04
CA VAL A 265 -20.94 -3.11 -10.72
C VAL A 265 -21.56 -4.09 -9.72
N GLN A 266 -22.51 -4.94 -10.16
CA GLN A 266 -23.09 -5.97 -9.30
C GLN A 266 -22.05 -6.98 -8.82
N LYS A 267 -21.13 -7.43 -9.70
CA LYS A 267 -20.01 -8.31 -9.28
C LYS A 267 -19.18 -7.67 -8.15
N VAL A 268 -18.94 -6.36 -8.24
CA VAL A 268 -18.20 -5.65 -7.17
C VAL A 268 -18.99 -5.65 -5.87
N ILE A 269 -20.31 -5.36 -5.92
CA ILE A 269 -21.17 -5.39 -4.73
C ILE A 269 -21.12 -6.76 -4.06
N ASP A 270 -21.24 -7.84 -4.85
CA ASP A 270 -21.21 -9.21 -4.35
C ASP A 270 -19.82 -9.55 -3.76
N PHE A 271 -18.73 -9.08 -4.40
CA PHE A 271 -17.38 -9.26 -3.91
C PHE A 271 -17.15 -8.52 -2.58
N ILE A 272 -17.61 -7.29 -2.46
CA ILE A 272 -17.57 -6.51 -1.22
C ILE A 272 -18.40 -7.20 -0.12
N ALA A 273 -19.61 -7.67 -0.45
CA ALA A 273 -20.44 -8.41 0.52
C ALA A 273 -19.73 -9.64 1.09
N SER A 274 -18.84 -10.27 0.32
CA SER A 274 -18.05 -11.43 0.76
C SER A 274 -16.97 -11.14 1.80
N VAL A 275 -16.67 -9.87 2.05
CA VAL A 275 -15.66 -9.43 3.03
C VAL A 275 -16.24 -8.56 4.15
N GLN A 276 -17.51 -8.16 4.03
CA GLN A 276 -18.18 -7.38 5.07
C GLN A 276 -18.25 -8.13 6.39
N GLY A 277 -17.97 -7.41 7.48
CA GLY A 277 -17.91 -7.99 8.83
C GLY A 277 -16.58 -8.70 9.13
N GLU A 278 -15.55 -8.56 8.29
CA GLU A 278 -14.21 -9.04 8.63
C GLU A 278 -13.77 -8.43 9.97
N ALA A 279 -13.37 -9.28 10.91
CA ALA A 279 -12.96 -8.86 12.24
C ALA A 279 -11.69 -7.97 12.19
N PRO A 280 -11.53 -7.02 13.12
CA PRO A 280 -10.28 -6.29 13.28
C PRO A 280 -9.08 -7.23 13.34
N PHE A 281 -7.91 -6.77 12.90
CA PHE A 281 -6.71 -7.61 12.85
C PHE A 281 -6.33 -8.19 14.22
N VAL A 282 -6.42 -7.35 15.25
CA VAL A 282 -6.34 -7.70 16.68
C VAL A 282 -7.34 -6.85 17.44
N GLU A 283 -7.84 -7.35 18.56
CA GLU A 283 -8.75 -6.64 19.47
C GLU A 283 -8.02 -5.61 20.35
#